data_128e0288dc67b11d27edb784f5e75a37
#
_entry.id   128e0288dc67b11d27edb784f5e75a37
#
_cell.length_a   1.000
_cell.length_b   1.000
_cell.length_c   1.000
_cell.angle_alpha   90.00
_cell.angle_beta   90.00
_cell.angle_gamma   90.00
#
_symmetry.space_group_name_H-M   'P 1'
#
loop_
_entity.id
_entity.type
_entity.pdbx_description
1 polymer ?
#
loop_
_entity_poly.entity_id
_entity_poly.type
_entity_poly.pdbx_seq_one_letter_code
_entity_poly.pdbx_strand_id
1 'polypeptide(L)'
;MEQPLIYNLVWLSFCQSELKINTFKMNEELQFILDSAKEAMDAALKHLEKQFVNIRAGKASPAMLGSVMVEYYGSQTPLSQVANVNTPDGRTITVAPWEKSMLQEIERAIMIANLGFNPMNNGESIIINVPPLTEERRRDLAKQAKAEAEDAKIGIRNARKDANNEIKKLDEISEDLQKNAEVDVQEMTDIYVKKVDAIFHVKEKEIMTV
;
A
#
# COMPACT_ATOMS: atom_id res chain seq x y z
N MET A 1 -27.81 -65.42 -24.51
CA MET A 1 -27.60 -64.78 -23.18
C MET A 1 -26.19 -64.16 -23.19
N GLU A 2 -26.06 -63.00 -23.78
CA GLU A 2 -24.83 -62.18 -23.71
C GLU A 2 -25.19 -60.73 -23.80
N GLN A 3 -25.46 -60.10 -22.64
CA GLN A 3 -25.50 -58.65 -22.48
C GLN A 3 -25.18 -58.28 -21.02
N PRO A 4 -23.90 -58.17 -20.61
CA PRO A 4 -23.59 -57.15 -19.62
C PRO A 4 -22.29 -56.33 -19.83
N LEU A 5 -21.52 -56.52 -20.88
CA LEU A 5 -20.20 -55.89 -21.04
C LEU A 5 -20.24 -54.43 -21.53
N ILE A 6 -21.27 -54.02 -22.24
CA ILE A 6 -21.38 -52.67 -22.84
C ILE A 6 -21.79 -51.64 -21.78
N TYR A 7 -22.60 -51.99 -20.80
CA TYR A 7 -23.03 -51.09 -19.73
C TYR A 7 -21.87 -50.73 -18.77
N ASN A 8 -20.92 -51.63 -18.54
CA ASN A 8 -19.77 -51.36 -17.69
C ASN A 8 -18.80 -50.36 -18.32
N LEU A 9 -18.58 -50.35 -19.60
CA LEU A 9 -17.66 -49.46 -20.32
C LEU A 9 -18.21 -48.01 -20.39
N VAL A 10 -19.51 -47.83 -20.59
CA VAL A 10 -20.17 -46.53 -20.61
C VAL A 10 -20.22 -45.93 -19.20
N TRP A 11 -20.46 -46.74 -18.18
CA TRP A 11 -20.46 -46.31 -16.80
C TRP A 11 -19.05 -45.89 -16.29
N LEU A 12 -17.99 -46.61 -16.67
CA LEU A 12 -16.60 -46.25 -16.37
C LEU A 12 -16.16 -44.98 -17.06
N SER A 13 -16.58 -44.74 -18.32
CA SER A 13 -16.25 -43.50 -19.03
C SER A 13 -16.99 -42.29 -18.46
N PHE A 14 -18.22 -42.47 -18.00
CA PHE A 14 -19.01 -41.40 -17.34
C PHE A 14 -18.41 -41.07 -15.97
N CYS A 15 -18.04 -42.07 -15.16
CA CYS A 15 -17.41 -41.87 -13.86
C CYS A 15 -16.03 -41.19 -13.99
N GLN A 16 -15.24 -41.49 -15.04
CA GLN A 16 -13.96 -40.83 -15.31
C GLN A 16 -14.14 -39.37 -15.78
N SER A 17 -15.21 -39.05 -16.49
CA SER A 17 -15.49 -37.67 -16.88
C SER A 17 -15.95 -36.79 -15.71
N GLU A 18 -16.79 -37.35 -14.82
CA GLU A 18 -17.20 -36.65 -13.59
C GLU A 18 -16.02 -36.43 -12.62
N LEU A 19 -15.15 -37.41 -12.46
CA LEU A 19 -13.92 -37.29 -11.67
C LEU A 19 -12.97 -36.22 -12.19
N LYS A 20 -12.80 -36.11 -13.52
CA LYS A 20 -11.99 -35.06 -14.14
C LYS A 20 -12.61 -33.69 -14.02
N ILE A 21 -13.93 -33.58 -14.13
CA ILE A 21 -14.66 -32.29 -13.95
C ILE A 21 -14.59 -31.84 -12.49
N ASN A 22 -14.74 -32.75 -11.53
CA ASN A 22 -14.62 -32.42 -10.11
C ASN A 22 -13.21 -31.99 -9.72
N THR A 23 -12.16 -32.70 -10.18
CA THR A 23 -10.77 -32.30 -9.90
C THR A 23 -10.39 -30.97 -10.54
N PHE A 24 -10.90 -30.66 -11.73
CA PHE A 24 -10.68 -29.39 -12.40
C PHE A 24 -11.35 -28.24 -11.63
N LYS A 25 -12.63 -28.41 -11.25
CA LYS A 25 -13.38 -27.42 -10.49
C LYS A 25 -12.80 -27.18 -9.09
N MET A 26 -12.29 -28.20 -8.43
CA MET A 26 -11.63 -28.12 -7.13
C MET A 26 -10.30 -27.38 -7.18
N ASN A 27 -9.54 -27.53 -8.28
CA ASN A 27 -8.33 -26.74 -8.50
C ASN A 27 -8.64 -25.26 -8.74
N GLU A 28 -9.77 -24.93 -9.39
CA GLU A 28 -10.20 -23.56 -9.60
C GLU A 28 -10.61 -22.89 -8.28
N GLU A 29 -11.32 -23.57 -7.39
CA GLU A 29 -11.72 -23.06 -6.08
C GLU A 29 -10.49 -22.81 -5.18
N LEU A 30 -9.54 -23.75 -5.15
CA LEU A 30 -8.27 -23.55 -4.44
C LEU A 30 -7.48 -22.37 -4.97
N GLN A 31 -7.38 -22.27 -6.30
CA GLN A 31 -6.69 -21.15 -6.95
C GLN A 31 -7.37 -19.82 -6.61
N PHE A 32 -8.68 -19.77 -6.58
CA PHE A 32 -9.43 -18.58 -6.20
C PHE A 32 -9.14 -18.15 -4.75
N ILE A 33 -9.05 -19.09 -3.80
CA ILE A 33 -8.71 -18.80 -2.40
C ILE A 33 -7.28 -18.25 -2.31
N LEU A 34 -6.32 -18.85 -3.02
CA LEU A 34 -4.94 -18.37 -3.06
C LEU A 34 -4.82 -16.97 -3.66
N ASP A 35 -5.54 -16.70 -4.74
CA ASP A 35 -5.56 -15.39 -5.38
C ASP A 35 -6.23 -14.33 -4.49
N SER A 36 -7.33 -14.68 -3.80
CA SER A 36 -7.99 -13.82 -2.82
C SER A 36 -7.07 -13.49 -1.63
N ALA A 37 -6.36 -14.49 -1.10
CA ALA A 37 -5.37 -14.28 -0.04
C ALA A 37 -4.24 -13.36 -0.48
N LYS A 38 -3.73 -13.54 -1.70
CA LYS A 38 -2.72 -12.68 -2.30
C LYS A 38 -3.20 -11.25 -2.46
N GLU A 39 -4.42 -11.04 -2.94
CA GLU A 39 -5.01 -9.71 -3.09
C GLU A 39 -5.16 -9.00 -1.73
N ALA A 40 -5.60 -9.72 -0.69
CA ALA A 40 -5.68 -9.20 0.67
C ALA A 40 -4.30 -8.81 1.23
N MET A 41 -3.26 -9.62 1.00
CA MET A 41 -1.88 -9.31 1.40
C MET A 41 -1.31 -8.12 0.62
N ASP A 42 -1.59 -8.02 -0.68
CA ASP A 42 -1.20 -6.87 -1.50
C ASP A 42 -1.92 -5.57 -1.05
N ALA A 43 -3.17 -5.66 -0.65
CA ALA A 43 -3.92 -4.54 -0.09
C ALA A 43 -3.28 -4.05 1.23
N ALA A 44 -2.84 -4.96 2.09
CA ALA A 44 -2.13 -4.62 3.32
C ALA A 44 -0.80 -3.91 3.06
N LEU A 45 -0.02 -4.36 2.05
CA LEU A 45 1.21 -3.67 1.62
C LEU A 45 0.93 -2.27 1.08
N LYS A 46 -0.04 -2.12 0.19
CA LYS A 46 -0.44 -0.82 -0.37
C LYS A 46 -0.92 0.15 0.72
N HIS A 47 -1.60 -0.37 1.75
CA HIS A 47 -2.00 0.42 2.91
C HIS A 47 -0.77 0.93 3.67
N LEU A 48 0.19 0.05 3.97
CA LEU A 48 1.45 0.42 4.62
C LEU A 48 2.22 1.48 3.84
N GLU A 49 2.34 1.34 2.52
CA GLU A 49 3.00 2.33 1.67
C GLU A 49 2.32 3.70 1.76
N LYS A 50 0.99 3.74 1.75
CA LYS A 50 0.22 4.99 1.93
C LYS A 50 0.47 5.62 3.30
N GLN A 51 0.50 4.82 4.37
CA GLN A 51 0.79 5.34 5.71
C GLN A 51 2.23 5.86 5.81
N PHE A 52 3.19 5.19 5.17
CA PHE A 52 4.57 5.66 5.13
C PHE A 52 4.77 6.96 4.34
N VAL A 53 3.92 7.26 3.36
CA VAL A 53 3.90 8.57 2.70
C VAL A 53 3.48 9.66 3.69
N ASN A 54 2.57 9.37 4.61
CA ASN A 54 2.12 10.30 5.64
C ASN A 54 3.19 10.53 6.74
N ILE A 55 4.03 9.52 7.01
CA ILE A 55 5.17 9.62 7.96
C ILE A 55 6.32 10.33 7.24
N ARG A 56 6.36 11.66 7.39
CA ARG A 56 7.35 12.51 6.71
C ARG A 56 8.63 12.60 7.52
N ALA A 57 9.76 12.19 6.93
CA ALA A 57 11.08 12.17 7.57
C ALA A 57 11.78 13.53 7.60
N GLY A 58 11.06 14.64 7.46
CA GLY A 58 11.65 15.98 7.47
C GLY A 58 12.32 16.40 6.16
N LYS A 59 12.25 15.58 5.10
CA LYS A 59 12.65 16.00 3.76
C LYS A 59 11.58 16.86 3.12
N ALA A 60 12.01 17.97 2.52
CA ALA A 60 11.15 18.81 1.73
C ALA A 60 10.55 18.00 0.56
N SER A 61 9.23 18.04 0.41
CA SER A 61 8.51 17.36 -0.67
C SER A 61 7.38 18.25 -1.18
N PRO A 62 7.14 18.32 -2.49
CA PRO A 62 5.99 19.05 -3.05
C PRO A 62 4.65 18.61 -2.46
N ALA A 63 4.53 17.34 -2.06
CA ALA A 63 3.33 16.80 -1.42
C ALA A 63 3.00 17.44 -0.06
N MET A 64 3.96 18.16 0.56
CA MET A 64 3.72 18.90 1.81
C MET A 64 2.78 20.09 1.60
N LEU A 65 2.73 20.65 0.41
CA LEU A 65 1.88 21.77 0.03
C LEU A 65 0.61 21.30 -0.73
N GLY A 66 0.40 20.00 -0.89
CA GLY A 66 -0.74 19.46 -1.63
C GLY A 66 -2.12 19.76 -1.01
N SER A 67 -2.17 20.07 0.29
CA SER A 67 -3.39 20.47 0.99
C SER A 67 -3.65 21.97 0.95
N VAL A 68 -2.72 22.77 0.40
CA VAL A 68 -2.86 24.24 0.36
C VAL A 68 -3.78 24.61 -0.79
N MET A 69 -4.86 25.32 -0.45
CA MET A 69 -5.78 25.91 -1.40
C MET A 69 -5.53 27.42 -1.48
N VAL A 70 -5.42 27.93 -2.67
CA VAL A 70 -5.17 29.36 -2.95
C VAL A 70 -6.40 29.94 -3.62
N GLU A 71 -6.76 31.14 -3.25
CA GLU A 71 -7.85 31.88 -3.92
C GLU A 71 -7.34 32.42 -5.25
N TYR A 72 -7.87 31.87 -6.34
CA TYR A 72 -7.53 32.27 -7.69
C TYR A 72 -8.81 32.77 -8.38
N TYR A 73 -8.89 34.06 -8.67
CA TYR A 73 -10.07 34.73 -9.27
C TYR A 73 -11.40 34.36 -8.60
N GLY A 74 -11.42 34.31 -7.25
CA GLY A 74 -12.62 34.01 -6.47
C GLY A 74 -12.97 32.53 -6.34
N SER A 75 -12.11 31.63 -6.83
CA SER A 75 -12.26 30.18 -6.64
C SER A 75 -11.07 29.57 -5.87
N GLN A 76 -11.38 28.60 -5.01
CA GLN A 76 -10.37 27.85 -4.27
C GLN A 76 -9.71 26.83 -5.21
N THR A 77 -8.44 27.05 -5.53
CA THR A 77 -7.67 26.23 -6.47
C THR A 77 -6.48 25.60 -5.76
N PRO A 78 -6.16 24.33 -5.98
CA PRO A 78 -4.96 23.70 -5.42
C PRO A 78 -3.69 24.42 -5.86
N LEU A 79 -2.73 24.62 -4.93
CA LEU A 79 -1.47 25.31 -5.20
C LEU A 79 -0.72 24.77 -6.41
N SER A 80 -0.79 23.46 -6.66
CA SER A 80 -0.14 22.80 -7.80
C SER A 80 -0.65 23.23 -9.17
N GLN A 81 -1.83 23.88 -9.23
CA GLN A 81 -2.40 24.41 -10.48
C GLN A 81 -2.05 25.89 -10.72
N VAL A 82 -1.62 26.60 -9.68
CA VAL A 82 -1.33 28.04 -9.74
C VAL A 82 0.17 28.35 -9.72
N ALA A 83 0.96 27.37 -9.23
CA ALA A 83 2.41 27.52 -9.08
C ALA A 83 3.17 26.22 -9.35
N ASN A 84 4.40 26.36 -9.80
CA ASN A 84 5.34 25.25 -9.90
C ASN A 84 6.03 25.07 -8.54
N VAL A 85 5.87 23.88 -7.94
CA VAL A 85 6.49 23.53 -6.66
C VAL A 85 7.71 22.67 -6.92
N ASN A 86 8.89 23.17 -6.62
CA ASN A 86 10.16 22.49 -6.80
C ASN A 86 10.91 22.36 -5.47
N THR A 87 11.74 21.34 -5.34
CA THR A 87 12.60 21.09 -4.17
C THR A 87 14.04 21.03 -4.62
N PRO A 88 14.74 22.19 -4.69
CA PRO A 88 16.15 22.23 -5.10
C PRO A 88 17.03 21.45 -4.12
N ASP A 89 16.69 21.47 -2.84
CA ASP A 89 17.40 20.78 -1.77
C ASP A 89 16.49 19.94 -0.91
N GLY A 90 17.02 18.99 -0.16
CA GLY A 90 16.25 18.16 0.76
C GLY A 90 15.53 18.90 1.90
N ARG A 91 15.75 20.22 2.05
CA ARG A 91 15.18 21.06 3.13
C ARG A 91 14.49 22.33 2.63
N THR A 92 14.55 22.61 1.34
CA THR A 92 14.00 23.84 0.76
C THR A 92 12.94 23.50 -0.24
N ILE A 93 11.76 24.14 -0.11
CA ILE A 93 10.71 24.10 -1.12
C ILE A 93 10.64 25.47 -1.76
N THR A 94 10.71 25.52 -3.08
CA THR A 94 10.56 26.74 -3.85
C THR A 94 9.23 26.67 -4.60
N VAL A 95 8.39 27.67 -4.37
CA VAL A 95 7.09 27.82 -5.05
C VAL A 95 7.22 29.00 -6.01
N ALA A 96 7.22 28.72 -7.30
CA ALA A 96 7.25 29.72 -8.37
C ALA A 96 5.85 29.85 -8.98
N PRO A 97 5.12 30.94 -8.71
CA PRO A 97 3.80 31.16 -9.27
C PRO A 97 3.88 31.44 -10.77
N TRP A 98 2.85 31.10 -11.51
CA TRP A 98 2.71 31.44 -12.92
C TRP A 98 2.53 32.96 -13.12
N GLU A 99 1.86 33.61 -12.16
CA GLU A 99 1.63 35.03 -12.12
C GLU A 99 2.25 35.66 -10.88
N LYS A 100 3.10 36.69 -11.04
CA LYS A 100 3.78 37.38 -9.93
C LYS A 100 2.79 38.05 -8.97
N SER A 101 1.61 38.43 -9.43
CA SER A 101 0.54 39.01 -8.62
C SER A 101 0.03 38.07 -7.53
N MET A 102 0.15 36.75 -7.74
CA MET A 102 -0.33 35.72 -6.81
C MET A 102 0.61 35.45 -5.64
N LEU A 103 1.82 36.01 -5.61
CA LEU A 103 2.81 35.77 -4.55
C LEU A 103 2.25 35.99 -3.14
N GLN A 104 1.53 37.11 -2.95
CA GLN A 104 0.98 37.48 -1.64
C GLN A 104 -0.18 36.55 -1.23
N GLU A 105 -1.02 36.14 -2.16
CA GLU A 105 -2.14 35.23 -1.89
C GLU A 105 -1.64 33.83 -1.57
N ILE A 106 -0.61 33.36 -2.29
CA ILE A 106 0.03 32.05 -2.01
C ILE A 106 0.72 32.05 -0.64
N GLU A 107 1.46 33.14 -0.31
CA GLU A 107 2.10 33.30 1.00
C GLU A 107 1.07 33.26 2.12
N ARG A 108 -0.04 34.00 1.96
CA ARG A 108 -1.15 34.04 2.91
C ARG A 108 -1.81 32.65 3.05
N ALA A 109 -2.05 31.95 1.95
CA ALA A 109 -2.64 30.63 1.94
C ALA A 109 -1.76 29.60 2.67
N ILE A 110 -0.43 29.66 2.49
CA ILE A 110 0.52 28.79 3.20
C ILE A 110 0.52 29.08 4.70
N MET A 111 0.44 30.36 5.11
CA MET A 111 0.33 30.73 6.53
C MET A 111 -0.99 30.25 7.16
N ILE A 112 -2.11 30.41 6.45
CA ILE A 112 -3.43 29.97 6.92
C ILE A 112 -3.48 28.45 7.07
N ALA A 113 -2.85 27.72 6.17
CA ALA A 113 -2.77 26.25 6.23
C ALA A 113 -2.02 25.72 7.47
N ASN A 114 -1.34 26.60 8.22
CA ASN A 114 -0.66 26.34 9.50
C ASN A 114 0.18 25.04 9.49
N LEU A 115 0.93 24.86 8.41
CA LEU A 115 1.80 23.69 8.22
C LEU A 115 3.10 23.74 9.05
N GLY A 116 3.27 24.79 9.86
CA GLY A 116 4.48 25.01 10.67
C GLY A 116 5.68 25.51 9.86
N PHE A 117 5.45 26.02 8.66
CA PHE A 117 6.49 26.59 7.80
C PHE A 117 6.40 28.12 7.75
N ASN A 118 7.55 28.77 7.69
CA ASN A 118 7.65 30.21 7.47
C ASN A 118 8.01 30.45 6.00
N PRO A 119 7.05 30.88 5.16
CA PRO A 119 7.33 31.25 3.78
C PRO A 119 8.14 32.54 3.74
N MET A 120 9.15 32.59 2.88
CA MET A 120 9.95 33.77 2.59
C MET A 120 9.73 34.18 1.14
N ASN A 121 9.22 35.38 0.93
CA ASN A 121 8.97 35.91 -0.41
C ASN A 121 10.22 36.63 -0.94
N ASN A 122 10.72 36.21 -2.11
CA ASN A 122 11.88 36.80 -2.78
C ASN A 122 11.47 37.72 -3.95
N GLY A 123 10.17 38.05 -4.11
CA GLY A 123 9.66 38.86 -5.21
C GLY A 123 9.50 38.14 -6.56
N GLU A 124 10.05 36.90 -6.68
CA GLU A 124 9.89 36.01 -7.84
C GLU A 124 9.36 34.64 -7.48
N SER A 125 9.68 34.18 -6.28
CA SER A 125 9.28 32.88 -5.76
C SER A 125 9.16 32.94 -4.24
N ILE A 126 8.41 32.00 -3.69
CA ILE A 126 8.31 31.80 -2.25
C ILE A 126 9.23 30.65 -1.86
N ILE A 127 10.15 30.93 -0.95
CA ILE A 127 11.10 29.94 -0.42
C ILE A 127 10.61 29.52 0.95
N ILE A 128 10.44 28.21 1.13
CA ILE A 128 10.02 27.61 2.39
C ILE A 128 11.16 26.75 2.89
N ASN A 129 11.69 27.08 4.05
CA ASN A 129 12.71 26.28 4.71
C ASN A 129 12.06 25.33 5.71
N VAL A 130 12.29 24.01 5.51
CA VAL A 130 11.80 22.96 6.40
C VAL A 130 12.84 22.76 7.50
N PRO A 131 12.51 23.05 8.78
CA PRO A 131 13.47 22.92 9.87
C PRO A 131 13.86 21.43 10.06
N PRO A 132 15.11 21.15 10.43
CA PRO A 132 15.53 19.79 10.73
C PRO A 132 14.74 19.22 11.90
N LEU A 133 14.34 17.97 11.80
CA LEU A 133 13.68 17.27 12.89
C LEU A 133 14.65 17.11 14.08
N THR A 134 14.14 17.32 15.29
CA THR A 134 14.88 16.97 16.50
C THR A 134 15.07 15.46 16.61
N GLU A 135 16.10 14.98 17.29
CA GLU A 135 16.32 13.55 17.50
C GLU A 135 15.14 12.87 18.19
N GLU A 136 14.50 13.55 19.14
CA GLU A 136 13.31 13.05 19.83
C GLU A 136 12.18 12.81 18.83
N ARG A 137 11.91 13.79 17.96
CA ARG A 137 10.87 13.65 16.93
C ARG A 137 11.17 12.55 15.92
N ARG A 138 12.45 12.36 15.56
CA ARG A 138 12.85 11.23 14.70
C ARG A 138 12.57 9.88 15.35
N ARG A 139 12.86 9.75 16.66
CA ARG A 139 12.55 8.52 17.40
C ARG A 139 11.05 8.25 17.49
N ASP A 140 10.24 9.28 17.64
CA ASP A 140 8.78 9.13 17.65
C ASP A 140 8.24 8.72 16.31
N LEU A 141 8.74 9.32 15.23
CA LEU A 141 8.38 8.91 13.86
C LEU A 141 8.82 7.47 13.54
N ALA A 142 9.99 7.05 14.03
CA ALA A 142 10.45 5.67 13.87
C ALA A 142 9.55 4.69 14.65
N LYS A 143 9.11 5.05 15.88
CA LYS A 143 8.13 4.25 16.63
C LYS A 143 6.78 4.15 15.91
N GLN A 144 6.31 5.26 15.34
CA GLN A 144 5.09 5.30 14.57
C GLN A 144 5.20 4.41 13.32
N ALA A 145 6.31 4.53 12.56
CA ALA A 145 6.56 3.68 11.41
C ALA A 145 6.61 2.18 11.78
N LYS A 146 7.19 1.85 12.95
CA LYS A 146 7.20 0.48 13.45
C LYS A 146 5.80 -0.02 13.80
N ALA A 147 4.95 0.81 14.40
CA ALA A 147 3.57 0.45 14.70
C ALA A 147 2.78 0.14 13.42
N GLU A 148 2.88 0.99 12.39
CA GLU A 148 2.23 0.76 11.09
C GLU A 148 2.75 -0.52 10.39
N ALA A 149 4.06 -0.83 10.51
CA ALA A 149 4.62 -2.06 9.98
C ALA A 149 4.07 -3.30 10.71
N GLU A 150 3.90 -3.25 12.04
CA GLU A 150 3.29 -4.34 12.79
C GLU A 150 1.80 -4.50 12.46
N ASP A 151 1.07 -3.42 12.25
CA ASP A 151 -0.34 -3.46 11.83
C ASP A 151 -0.47 -4.12 10.44
N ALA A 152 0.43 -3.80 9.51
CA ALA A 152 0.47 -4.48 8.21
C ALA A 152 0.75 -5.99 8.36
N LYS A 153 1.66 -6.40 9.24
CA LYS A 153 1.91 -7.83 9.54
C LYS A 153 0.69 -8.52 10.15
N ILE A 154 -0.07 -7.80 10.99
CA ILE A 154 -1.34 -8.32 11.53
C ILE A 154 -2.34 -8.55 10.39
N GLY A 155 -2.45 -7.59 9.45
CA GLY A 155 -3.28 -7.74 8.25
C GLY A 155 -2.91 -8.98 7.42
N ILE A 156 -1.62 -9.19 7.18
CA ILE A 156 -1.10 -10.37 6.47
C ILE A 156 -1.42 -11.68 7.23
N ARG A 157 -1.26 -11.69 8.56
CA ARG A 157 -1.61 -12.86 9.38
C ARG A 157 -3.10 -13.16 9.37
N ASN A 158 -3.95 -12.14 9.33
CA ASN A 158 -5.40 -12.30 9.22
C ASN A 158 -5.76 -12.89 7.84
N ALA A 159 -5.21 -12.35 6.75
CA ALA A 159 -5.40 -12.90 5.40
C ALA A 159 -5.00 -14.38 5.32
N ARG A 160 -3.87 -14.76 5.92
CA ARG A 160 -3.47 -16.18 6.05
C ARG A 160 -4.49 -17.01 6.81
N LYS A 161 -4.97 -16.51 7.96
CA LYS A 161 -5.95 -17.21 8.79
C LYS A 161 -7.26 -17.43 8.03
N ASP A 162 -7.70 -16.42 7.29
CA ASP A 162 -8.94 -16.49 6.52
C ASP A 162 -8.80 -17.49 5.37
N ALA A 163 -7.70 -17.45 4.63
CA ALA A 163 -7.39 -18.42 3.58
C ALA A 163 -7.35 -19.87 4.14
N ASN A 164 -6.67 -20.09 5.25
CA ASN A 164 -6.61 -21.42 5.88
C ASN A 164 -8.00 -21.90 6.37
N ASN A 165 -8.85 -20.98 6.83
CA ASN A 165 -10.22 -21.32 7.22
C ASN A 165 -11.09 -21.66 6.01
N GLU A 166 -10.90 -21.01 4.88
CA GLU A 166 -11.59 -21.30 3.62
C GLU A 166 -11.15 -22.64 3.05
N ILE A 167 -9.84 -22.92 3.03
CA ILE A 167 -9.29 -24.21 2.60
C ILE A 167 -9.87 -25.37 3.43
N LYS A 168 -10.01 -25.18 4.75
CA LYS A 168 -10.61 -26.20 5.65
C LYS A 168 -12.10 -26.43 5.46
N LYS A 169 -12.83 -25.49 4.88
CA LYS A 169 -14.27 -25.62 4.58
C LYS A 169 -14.54 -26.39 3.29
N LEU A 170 -13.51 -26.62 2.48
CA LEU A 170 -13.65 -27.42 1.28
C LEU A 170 -13.60 -28.91 1.64
N ASP A 171 -14.79 -29.50 1.93
CA ASP A 171 -14.94 -30.87 2.40
C ASP A 171 -14.57 -31.93 1.35
N GLU A 172 -14.43 -31.55 0.08
CA GLU A 172 -14.19 -32.46 -1.05
C GLU A 172 -12.71 -32.62 -1.42
N ILE A 173 -11.77 -31.97 -0.70
CA ILE A 173 -10.34 -31.97 -1.02
C ILE A 173 -9.61 -33.08 -0.25
N SER A 174 -8.68 -33.77 -0.94
CA SER A 174 -7.80 -34.72 -0.27
C SER A 174 -6.91 -34.01 0.76
N GLU A 175 -6.63 -34.69 1.90
CA GLU A 175 -5.78 -34.14 2.95
C GLU A 175 -4.39 -33.68 2.46
N ASP A 176 -3.85 -34.31 1.43
CA ASP A 176 -2.54 -33.97 0.86
C ASP A 176 -2.62 -32.64 0.07
N LEU A 177 -3.69 -32.40 -0.69
CA LEU A 177 -3.91 -31.13 -1.40
C LEU A 177 -4.16 -30.00 -0.41
N GLN A 178 -4.89 -30.25 0.65
CA GLN A 178 -5.13 -29.28 1.71
C GLN A 178 -3.83 -28.85 2.39
N LYS A 179 -2.97 -29.82 2.76
CA LYS A 179 -1.65 -29.54 3.35
C LYS A 179 -0.73 -28.77 2.41
N ASN A 180 -0.73 -29.12 1.12
CA ASN A 180 0.07 -28.39 0.13
C ASN A 180 -0.40 -26.93 0.00
N ALA A 181 -1.72 -26.69 -0.07
CA ALA A 181 -2.27 -25.35 -0.11
C ALA A 181 -1.96 -24.53 1.16
N GLU A 182 -2.01 -25.15 2.35
CA GLU A 182 -1.58 -24.50 3.60
C GLU A 182 -0.08 -24.11 3.58
N VAL A 183 0.77 -24.95 2.97
CA VAL A 183 2.20 -24.63 2.78
C VAL A 183 2.37 -23.46 1.82
N ASP A 184 1.66 -23.44 0.69
CA ASP A 184 1.72 -22.35 -0.28
C ASP A 184 1.30 -21.00 0.35
N VAL A 185 0.21 -21.00 1.14
CA VAL A 185 -0.24 -19.82 1.89
C VAL A 185 0.80 -19.37 2.92
N GLN A 186 1.50 -20.33 3.57
CA GLN A 186 2.57 -20.00 4.51
C GLN A 186 3.77 -19.40 3.80
N GLU A 187 4.21 -19.96 2.68
CA GLU A 187 5.31 -19.41 1.88
C GLU A 187 5.01 -17.99 1.38
N MET A 188 3.79 -17.76 0.87
CA MET A 188 3.33 -16.42 0.53
C MET A 188 3.43 -15.48 1.73
N THR A 189 2.89 -15.88 2.88
CA THR A 189 2.94 -15.07 4.11
C THR A 189 4.37 -14.66 4.45
N ASP A 190 5.32 -15.60 4.39
CA ASP A 190 6.73 -15.33 4.71
C ASP A 190 7.38 -14.35 3.72
N ILE A 191 7.03 -14.45 2.44
CA ILE A 191 7.48 -13.51 1.42
C ILE A 191 6.94 -12.09 1.71
N TYR A 192 5.64 -11.98 2.04
CA TYR A 192 5.02 -10.68 2.32
C TYR A 192 5.53 -10.05 3.62
N VAL A 193 5.76 -10.84 4.67
CA VAL A 193 6.39 -10.36 5.91
C VAL A 193 7.79 -9.81 5.63
N LYS A 194 8.62 -10.52 4.84
CA LYS A 194 9.94 -10.03 4.44
C LYS A 194 9.87 -8.73 3.64
N LYS A 195 8.87 -8.57 2.77
CA LYS A 195 8.64 -7.31 2.04
C LYS A 195 8.30 -6.17 3.00
N VAL A 196 7.42 -6.39 3.98
CA VAL A 196 7.10 -5.39 5.02
C VAL A 196 8.36 -4.98 5.78
N ASP A 197 9.18 -5.94 6.21
CA ASP A 197 10.42 -5.65 6.94
C ASP A 197 11.42 -4.86 6.08
N ALA A 198 11.56 -5.21 4.81
CA ALA A 198 12.42 -4.47 3.88
C ALA A 198 11.97 -3.02 3.70
N ILE A 199 10.66 -2.79 3.49
CA ILE A 199 10.08 -1.44 3.34
C ILE A 199 10.26 -0.65 4.64
N PHE A 200 10.03 -1.27 5.79
CA PHE A 200 10.25 -0.64 7.11
C PHE A 200 11.71 -0.23 7.32
N HIS A 201 12.68 -1.10 7.05
CA HIS A 201 14.10 -0.79 7.20
C HIS A 201 14.56 0.36 6.31
N VAL A 202 14.05 0.44 5.07
CA VAL A 202 14.33 1.58 4.18
C VAL A 202 13.78 2.85 4.79
N LYS A 203 12.54 2.83 5.31
CA LYS A 203 11.90 3.99 5.92
C LYS A 203 12.56 4.43 7.23
N GLU A 204 12.93 3.49 8.08
CA GLU A 204 13.66 3.74 9.32
C GLU A 204 15.00 4.44 9.03
N LYS A 205 15.75 3.91 8.04
CA LYS A 205 17.01 4.50 7.59
C LYS A 205 16.81 5.91 7.04
N GLU A 206 15.73 6.13 6.28
CA GLU A 206 15.35 7.45 5.78
C GLU A 206 15.09 8.45 6.93
N ILE A 207 14.35 8.05 7.97
CA ILE A 207 14.03 8.88 9.13
C ILE A 207 15.30 9.24 9.93
N MET A 208 16.24 8.29 10.05
CA MET A 208 17.44 8.47 10.88
C MET A 208 18.59 9.21 10.17
N THR A 209 18.67 9.18 8.83
CA THR A 209 19.79 9.75 8.06
C THR A 209 19.62 11.19 7.59
N VAL A 210 18.51 11.86 7.85
CA VAL A 210 18.24 13.25 7.42
C VAL A 210 18.94 14.30 8.27
#